data_2972c78c44869189cb40a3b180a4835d
#
_entry.id   2972c78c44869189cb40a3b180a4835d
#
_cell.length_a   1.000
_cell.length_b   1.000
_cell.length_c   1.000
_cell.angle_alpha   90.00
_cell.angle_beta   90.00
_cell.angle_gamma   90.00
#
_symmetry.space_group_name_H-M   'P 1'
#
loop_
_entity.id
_entity.type
_entity.pdbx_description
1 polymer ?
#
loop_
_entity_poly.entity_id
_entity_poly.type
_entity_poly.pdbx_seq_one_letter_code
_entity_poly.pdbx_strand_id
1 'polypeptide(L)'
;GLIVFPADKAEAEQRDVLAQGSSFGSSEISGYLKDDNVPERSPIRTDFPKIDGLPDGVSVERQEWLSDRRVALFIRSAAMPDQLVQVQLLLPRDWCSQPGKKFPEVWALDGLRATDKENGWTINTNIQQFFSDKNVITVLPVGGEASFYSDWDREDNGKNYKWETFLTQALPAVLHNGYRSNGTRGIFGLSMGGTAAVNLAEHRPDMFNFVGSFSGYLDTTSPGMQLGIQGALKDAGGYDATAMWGPLNSQKWIDHDPKLGIEALKGKTVYVSAGNGADDFG
;
A
#
# COMPACT_ATOMS: atom_id res chain seq x y z
N GLY A 1 -18.31 12.33 -3.26
CA GLY A 1 -17.80 11.30 -4.13
C GLY A 1 -17.09 10.22 -3.36
N LEU A 2 -17.25 8.98 -3.80
CA LEU A 2 -16.62 7.82 -3.19
C LEU A 2 -15.54 7.29 -4.13
N ILE A 3 -14.51 6.68 -3.55
CA ILE A 3 -13.58 5.86 -4.33
C ILE A 3 -14.37 4.65 -4.79
N VAL A 4 -14.45 4.47 -6.11
CA VAL A 4 -15.11 3.30 -6.67
C VAL A 4 -14.11 2.15 -6.66
N PHE A 5 -14.50 1.10 -5.95
CA PHE A 5 -13.69 -0.11 -5.83
C PHE A 5 -14.52 -1.31 -6.28
N PRO A 6 -14.06 -2.09 -7.27
CA PRO A 6 -14.84 -3.22 -7.78
C PRO A 6 -14.81 -4.39 -6.78
N ALA A 7 -16.00 -4.77 -6.29
CA ALA A 7 -16.15 -5.88 -5.37
C ALA A 7 -15.59 -7.19 -5.96
N ASP A 8 -15.81 -7.40 -7.25
CA ASP A 8 -15.33 -8.61 -7.92
C ASP A 8 -13.82 -8.73 -7.94
N LYS A 9 -13.11 -7.61 -8.04
CA LYS A 9 -11.65 -7.62 -7.95
C LYS A 9 -11.19 -8.02 -6.55
N ALA A 10 -11.87 -7.51 -5.52
CA ALA A 10 -11.56 -7.88 -4.14
C ALA A 10 -11.78 -9.37 -3.90
N GLU A 11 -12.87 -9.91 -4.42
CA GLU A 11 -13.16 -11.34 -4.34
C GLU A 11 -12.12 -12.17 -5.10
N ALA A 12 -11.70 -11.70 -6.26
CA ALA A 12 -10.68 -12.38 -7.05
C ALA A 12 -9.36 -12.47 -6.28
N GLU A 13 -8.95 -11.39 -5.63
CA GLU A 13 -7.73 -11.37 -4.81
C GLU A 13 -7.83 -12.33 -3.63
N GLN A 14 -8.96 -12.37 -2.95
CA GLN A 14 -9.16 -13.30 -1.84
C GLN A 14 -9.21 -14.76 -2.30
N ARG A 15 -9.83 -15.01 -3.44
CA ARG A 15 -9.85 -16.35 -4.04
C ARG A 15 -8.45 -16.79 -4.45
N ASP A 16 -7.61 -15.86 -4.90
CA ASP A 16 -6.21 -16.14 -5.21
C ASP A 16 -5.46 -16.62 -3.97
N VAL A 17 -5.72 -16.03 -2.79
CA VAL A 17 -5.11 -16.51 -1.54
C VAL A 17 -5.58 -17.93 -1.22
N LEU A 18 -6.86 -18.22 -1.33
CA LEU A 18 -7.41 -19.55 -1.01
C LEU A 18 -7.11 -20.60 -2.05
N ALA A 19 -7.30 -20.25 -3.31
CA ALA A 19 -7.18 -21.16 -4.43
C ALA A 19 -5.81 -21.14 -5.09
N GLN A 20 -4.91 -20.31 -4.60
CA GLN A 20 -3.52 -20.20 -5.05
C GLN A 20 -3.40 -19.79 -6.51
N GLY A 21 -4.00 -18.65 -6.80
CA GLY A 21 -3.83 -18.02 -8.10
C GLY A 21 -4.99 -18.21 -9.06
N SER A 22 -6.13 -18.69 -8.59
CA SER A 22 -7.28 -18.68 -9.48
C SER A 22 -7.60 -17.23 -9.85
N SER A 23 -7.62 -16.94 -11.14
CA SER A 23 -8.01 -15.64 -11.64
C SER A 23 -9.53 -15.58 -11.70
N PHE A 24 -10.05 -14.42 -11.40
CA PHE A 24 -11.47 -14.20 -11.41
C PHE A 24 -11.74 -12.86 -12.11
N GLY A 25 -12.13 -12.94 -13.36
CA GLY A 25 -12.50 -11.77 -14.13
C GLY A 25 -14.01 -11.67 -14.21
N SER A 26 -14.54 -10.49 -14.11
CA SER A 26 -15.96 -10.27 -14.27
C SER A 26 -16.21 -9.04 -15.13
N SER A 27 -17.16 -9.19 -16.06
CA SER A 27 -17.63 -8.06 -16.86
C SER A 27 -18.37 -7.02 -16.00
N GLU A 28 -18.86 -7.41 -14.83
CA GLU A 28 -19.59 -6.52 -13.94
C GLU A 28 -18.71 -5.42 -13.35
N ILE A 29 -17.40 -5.68 -13.19
CA ILE A 29 -16.49 -4.68 -12.68
C ILE A 29 -15.93 -3.75 -13.74
N SER A 30 -16.21 -4.01 -15.01
CA SER A 30 -15.63 -3.22 -16.11
C SER A 30 -15.95 -1.72 -16.01
N GLY A 31 -17.14 -1.38 -15.46
CA GLY A 31 -17.52 0.02 -15.24
C GLY A 31 -16.76 0.71 -14.11
N TYR A 32 -16.10 -0.04 -13.24
CA TYR A 32 -15.32 0.48 -12.11
C TYR A 32 -13.83 0.53 -12.41
N LEU A 33 -13.40 -0.33 -13.33
CA LEU A 33 -12.01 -0.34 -13.72
C LEU A 33 -11.71 0.90 -14.55
N LYS A 34 -10.51 1.39 -14.41
CA LYS A 34 -10.05 2.50 -15.21
C LYS A 34 -9.93 2.03 -16.65
N ASP A 35 -10.64 2.70 -17.56
CA ASP A 35 -10.32 2.63 -18.98
C ASP A 35 -8.91 3.16 -19.15
N ASP A 36 -8.19 2.67 -20.13
CA ASP A 36 -6.77 2.87 -20.44
C ASP A 36 -6.21 4.30 -20.39
N ASN A 37 -6.82 5.18 -19.62
CA ASN A 37 -6.37 6.54 -19.39
C ASN A 37 -5.22 6.60 -18.39
N VAL A 38 -4.16 5.84 -18.65
CA VAL A 38 -2.91 6.10 -17.98
C VAL A 38 -2.46 7.49 -18.40
N PRO A 39 -2.24 8.42 -17.46
CA PRO A 39 -1.78 9.75 -17.85
C PRO A 39 -0.51 9.61 -18.67
N GLU A 40 -0.47 10.27 -19.81
CA GLU A 40 0.74 10.31 -20.59
C GLU A 40 1.88 10.82 -19.73
N ARG A 41 2.99 10.15 -19.78
CA ARG A 41 4.24 10.60 -19.16
C ARG A 41 4.79 11.75 -19.96
N SER A 42 4.19 12.90 -19.78
CA SER A 42 4.70 14.12 -20.37
C SER A 42 5.47 14.86 -19.29
N PRO A 43 6.76 15.16 -19.48
CA PRO A 43 7.48 15.99 -18.55
C PRO A 43 6.98 17.41 -18.66
N ILE A 44 5.90 17.71 -17.97
CA ILE A 44 5.26 19.03 -17.97
C ILE A 44 6.13 20.02 -17.17
N ARG A 45 6.89 19.50 -16.22
CA ARG A 45 7.73 20.29 -15.33
C ARG A 45 9.12 19.67 -15.22
N THR A 46 10.12 20.52 -15.07
CA THR A 46 11.51 20.10 -14.85
C THR A 46 12.00 20.47 -13.45
N ASP A 47 11.21 21.24 -12.71
CA ASP A 47 11.52 21.64 -11.35
C ASP A 47 10.97 20.62 -10.35
N PHE A 48 11.77 20.33 -9.32
CA PHE A 48 11.38 19.44 -8.24
C PHE A 48 11.65 20.11 -6.90
N PRO A 49 10.85 19.79 -5.87
CA PRO A 49 11.18 20.24 -4.52
C PRO A 49 12.57 19.78 -4.11
N LYS A 50 13.30 20.66 -3.44
CA LYS A 50 14.53 20.27 -2.78
C LYS A 50 14.17 19.56 -1.47
N ILE A 51 14.73 18.37 -1.24
CA ILE A 51 14.41 17.56 -0.09
C ILE A 51 15.63 17.43 0.81
N ASP A 52 15.60 18.08 1.96
CA ASP A 52 16.68 18.08 2.95
C ASP A 52 16.20 17.46 4.27
N GLY A 53 17.13 17.17 5.16
CA GLY A 53 16.82 16.72 6.52
C GLY A 53 16.31 15.29 6.60
N LEU A 54 16.66 14.44 5.64
CA LEU A 54 16.25 13.04 5.65
C LEU A 54 17.06 12.23 6.67
N PRO A 55 16.47 11.14 7.21
CA PRO A 55 17.23 10.25 8.10
C PRO A 55 18.47 9.68 7.42
N ASP A 56 19.44 9.24 8.23
CA ASP A 56 20.63 8.59 7.72
C ASP A 56 20.28 7.39 6.85
N GLY A 57 20.94 7.28 5.70
CA GLY A 57 20.72 6.21 4.75
C GLY A 57 19.49 6.37 3.86
N VAL A 58 18.75 7.47 3.99
CA VAL A 58 17.58 7.77 3.16
C VAL A 58 17.91 8.89 2.19
N SER A 59 17.65 8.66 0.91
CA SER A 59 17.82 9.68 -0.13
C SER A 59 16.78 9.49 -1.23
N VAL A 60 16.34 10.61 -1.82
CA VAL A 60 15.52 10.59 -3.03
C VAL A 60 16.48 10.76 -4.20
N GLU A 61 16.77 9.68 -4.90
CA GLU A 61 17.77 9.69 -5.97
C GLU A 61 17.21 10.21 -7.28
N ARG A 62 15.92 10.06 -7.51
CA ARG A 62 15.28 10.53 -8.73
C ARG A 62 13.84 10.93 -8.45
N GLN A 63 13.39 11.97 -9.14
CA GLN A 63 12.00 12.40 -9.17
C GLN A 63 11.59 12.56 -10.63
N GLU A 64 10.36 12.19 -10.94
CA GLU A 64 9.86 12.21 -12.32
C GLU A 64 8.40 12.66 -12.33
N TRP A 65 8.11 13.77 -13.02
CA TRP A 65 6.73 14.20 -13.20
C TRP A 65 6.04 13.29 -14.22
N LEU A 66 4.93 12.68 -13.79
CA LEU A 66 4.10 11.85 -14.66
C LEU A 66 2.92 12.63 -15.23
N SER A 67 2.52 13.68 -14.53
CA SER A 67 1.56 14.70 -14.96
C SER A 67 1.84 15.96 -14.13
N ASP A 68 1.04 17.01 -14.32
CA ASP A 68 1.19 18.25 -13.54
C ASP A 68 0.93 18.07 -12.04
N ARG A 69 0.24 16.99 -11.66
CA ARG A 69 -0.08 16.69 -10.27
C ARG A 69 0.22 15.24 -9.86
N ARG A 70 1.02 14.53 -10.64
CA ARG A 70 1.43 13.17 -10.31
C ARG A 70 2.95 13.06 -10.47
N VAL A 71 3.62 12.65 -9.42
CA VAL A 71 5.08 12.54 -9.39
C VAL A 71 5.51 11.17 -8.88
N ALA A 72 6.54 10.62 -9.51
CA ALA A 72 7.18 9.38 -9.05
C ALA A 72 8.48 9.73 -8.32
N LEU A 73 8.63 9.18 -7.13
CA LEU A 73 9.84 9.31 -6.31
C LEU A 73 10.56 7.97 -6.27
N PHE A 74 11.87 7.99 -6.44
CA PHE A 74 12.70 6.79 -6.34
C PHE A 74 13.62 6.95 -5.14
N ILE A 75 13.32 6.19 -4.09
CA ILE A 75 13.87 6.39 -2.75
C ILE A 75 14.79 5.24 -2.38
N ARG A 76 16.01 5.58 -1.98
CA ARG A 76 16.93 4.64 -1.37
C ARG A 76 16.81 4.73 0.14
N SER A 77 16.82 3.60 0.82
CA SER A 77 16.78 3.57 2.27
C SER A 77 17.72 2.50 2.81
N ALA A 78 18.15 2.68 4.04
CA ALA A 78 18.97 1.69 4.73
C ALA A 78 18.19 0.37 4.97
N ALA A 79 16.87 0.42 4.99
CA ALA A 79 16.04 -0.76 5.17
C ALA A 79 16.14 -1.73 3.98
N MET A 80 16.20 -1.20 2.76
CA MET A 80 16.29 -1.99 1.53
C MET A 80 17.37 -1.38 0.63
N PRO A 81 18.66 -1.51 1.01
CA PRO A 81 19.74 -0.75 0.37
C PRO A 81 20.03 -1.16 -1.07
N ASP A 82 19.62 -2.37 -1.47
CA ASP A 82 19.94 -2.92 -2.78
C ASP A 82 18.95 -2.51 -3.87
N GLN A 83 17.94 -1.73 -3.53
CA GLN A 83 16.93 -1.30 -4.50
C GLN A 83 16.46 0.12 -4.24
N LEU A 84 15.95 0.76 -5.28
CA LEU A 84 15.19 1.99 -5.16
C LEU A 84 13.72 1.64 -5.04
N VAL A 85 13.05 2.16 -4.04
CA VAL A 85 11.60 1.98 -3.89
C VAL A 85 10.91 3.15 -4.57
N GLN A 86 10.04 2.84 -5.52
CA GLN A 86 9.22 3.85 -6.15
C GLN A 86 7.99 4.12 -5.30
N VAL A 87 7.72 5.40 -5.07
CA VAL A 87 6.47 5.86 -4.48
C VAL A 87 5.90 6.94 -5.38
N GLN A 88 4.67 6.77 -5.83
CA GLN A 88 4.00 7.80 -6.61
C GLN A 88 3.08 8.61 -5.70
N LEU A 89 3.02 9.91 -5.98
CA LEU A 89 2.16 10.83 -5.25
C LEU A 89 1.15 11.44 -6.22
N LEU A 90 -0.12 11.46 -5.82
CA LEU A 90 -1.11 12.34 -6.41
C LEU A 90 -1.15 13.59 -5.53
N LEU A 91 -0.80 14.73 -6.11
CA LEU A 91 -0.66 15.96 -5.33
C LEU A 91 -2.01 16.63 -5.09
N PRO A 92 -2.14 17.35 -3.97
CA PRO A 92 -3.36 18.09 -3.65
C PRO A 92 -3.78 19.05 -4.76
N ARG A 93 -5.09 19.29 -4.86
CA ARG A 93 -5.63 20.23 -5.84
C ARG A 93 -4.91 21.58 -5.81
N ASP A 94 -4.66 22.11 -4.62
CA ASP A 94 -4.08 23.44 -4.44
C ASP A 94 -2.57 23.43 -4.14
N TRP A 95 -1.90 22.32 -4.44
CA TRP A 95 -0.47 22.17 -4.14
C TRP A 95 0.40 23.24 -4.84
N CYS A 96 0.10 23.52 -6.09
CA CYS A 96 0.82 24.53 -6.87
C CYS A 96 0.32 25.94 -6.59
N SER A 97 -0.99 26.13 -6.43
CA SER A 97 -1.60 27.46 -6.24
C SER A 97 -1.39 28.00 -4.83
N GLN A 98 -1.15 27.16 -3.85
CA GLN A 98 -0.94 27.55 -2.45
C GLN A 98 0.37 26.98 -1.92
N PRO A 99 1.52 27.53 -2.35
CA PRO A 99 2.83 26.93 -2.06
C PRO A 99 3.22 26.95 -0.58
N GLY A 100 2.58 27.77 0.23
CA GLY A 100 2.83 27.80 1.69
C GLY A 100 1.97 26.85 2.49
N LYS A 101 1.02 26.17 1.87
CA LYS A 101 0.08 25.30 2.56
C LYS A 101 0.65 23.90 2.73
N LYS A 102 0.36 23.30 3.89
CA LYS A 102 0.63 21.88 4.15
C LYS A 102 -0.66 21.07 4.06
N PHE A 103 -0.52 19.78 3.75
CA PHE A 103 -1.67 18.94 3.44
C PHE A 103 -1.59 17.61 4.18
N PRO A 104 -2.75 17.01 4.52
CA PRO A 104 -2.77 15.65 5.05
C PRO A 104 -2.42 14.63 3.96
N GLU A 105 -2.08 13.43 4.40
CA GLU A 105 -1.76 12.31 3.55
C GLU A 105 -2.81 11.21 3.65
N VAL A 106 -2.99 10.46 2.56
CA VAL A 106 -3.64 9.16 2.59
C VAL A 106 -2.79 8.17 1.81
N TRP A 107 -2.52 7.03 2.41
CA TRP A 107 -1.70 5.96 1.81
C TRP A 107 -2.62 4.87 1.27
N ALA A 108 -2.37 4.45 0.03
CA ALA A 108 -3.15 3.41 -0.64
C ALA A 108 -2.25 2.22 -0.96
N LEU A 109 -2.41 1.15 -0.21
CA LEU A 109 -1.58 -0.06 -0.34
C LEU A 109 -2.18 -1.03 -1.34
N ASP A 110 -1.30 -1.63 -2.14
CA ASP A 110 -1.64 -2.52 -3.24
C ASP A 110 -1.95 -3.95 -2.77
N GLY A 111 -2.46 -4.76 -3.68
CA GLY A 111 -2.76 -6.16 -3.43
C GLY A 111 -1.56 -7.09 -3.62
N LEU A 112 -1.83 -8.40 -3.54
CA LEU A 112 -0.82 -9.46 -3.54
C LEU A 112 0.13 -9.41 -4.74
N ARG A 113 -0.40 -9.08 -5.92
CA ARG A 113 0.36 -9.10 -7.17
C ARG A 113 0.80 -7.72 -7.61
N ALA A 114 1.17 -6.88 -6.66
CA ALA A 114 1.69 -5.55 -6.93
C ALA A 114 2.84 -5.59 -7.94
N THR A 115 2.81 -4.70 -8.93
CA THR A 115 3.85 -4.62 -9.94
C THR A 115 4.88 -3.55 -9.59
N ASP A 116 6.03 -3.60 -10.24
CA ASP A 116 7.09 -2.61 -10.04
C ASP A 116 6.90 -1.34 -10.88
N LYS A 117 5.81 -1.25 -11.63
CA LYS A 117 5.60 -0.14 -12.58
C LYS A 117 4.64 0.90 -12.04
N GLU A 118 3.55 0.48 -11.44
CA GLU A 118 2.47 1.34 -11.01
C GLU A 118 1.64 0.64 -9.95
N ASN A 119 1.10 1.41 -9.02
CA ASN A 119 0.23 0.88 -7.97
C ASN A 119 -1.12 0.47 -8.56
N GLY A 120 -1.63 -0.68 -8.11
CA GLY A 120 -2.89 -1.24 -8.61
C GLY A 120 -4.10 -0.31 -8.45
N TRP A 121 -4.10 0.58 -7.46
CA TRP A 121 -5.16 1.55 -7.29
C TRP A 121 -5.27 2.50 -8.48
N THR A 122 -4.15 2.93 -9.06
CA THR A 122 -4.18 3.76 -10.25
C THR A 122 -4.44 2.98 -11.52
N ILE A 123 -4.03 1.70 -11.56
CA ILE A 123 -4.28 0.84 -12.73
C ILE A 123 -5.78 0.47 -12.82
N ASN A 124 -6.38 0.10 -11.71
CA ASN A 124 -7.66 -0.63 -11.69
C ASN A 124 -8.85 0.18 -11.17
N THR A 125 -8.62 1.38 -10.62
CA THR A 125 -9.69 2.19 -10.02
C THR A 125 -9.65 3.64 -10.50
N ASN A 126 -10.65 4.41 -10.11
CA ASN A 126 -10.75 5.84 -10.40
C ASN A 126 -10.06 6.71 -9.33
N ILE A 127 -9.10 6.17 -8.59
CA ILE A 127 -8.51 6.88 -7.44
C ILE A 127 -7.93 8.25 -7.83
N GLN A 128 -7.29 8.35 -8.99
CA GLN A 128 -6.72 9.61 -9.46
C GLN A 128 -7.81 10.66 -9.69
N GLN A 129 -8.90 10.28 -10.32
CA GLN A 129 -10.05 11.15 -10.54
C GLN A 129 -10.71 11.51 -9.22
N PHE A 130 -10.88 10.54 -8.33
CA PHE A 130 -11.49 10.76 -7.02
C PHE A 130 -10.76 11.84 -6.21
N PHE A 131 -9.42 11.80 -6.19
CA PHE A 131 -8.63 12.76 -5.43
C PHE A 131 -8.32 14.04 -6.19
N SER A 132 -8.73 14.17 -7.45
CA SER A 132 -8.37 15.32 -8.29
C SER A 132 -8.88 16.67 -7.77
N ASP A 133 -9.98 16.67 -7.02
CA ASP A 133 -10.60 17.88 -6.45
C ASP A 133 -10.34 18.01 -4.95
N LYS A 134 -9.45 17.22 -4.37
CA LYS A 134 -9.23 17.18 -2.93
C LYS A 134 -7.84 17.67 -2.56
N ASN A 135 -7.74 18.27 -1.38
CA ASN A 135 -6.48 18.77 -0.84
C ASN A 135 -5.83 17.74 0.09
N VAL A 136 -5.43 16.62 -0.49
CA VAL A 136 -4.76 15.53 0.21
C VAL A 136 -3.63 15.01 -0.66
N ILE A 137 -2.51 14.63 -0.04
CA ILE A 137 -1.43 13.92 -0.73
C ILE A 137 -1.79 12.45 -0.74
N THR A 138 -2.04 11.89 -1.93
CA THR A 138 -2.31 10.45 -2.06
C THR A 138 -0.99 9.74 -2.31
N VAL A 139 -0.63 8.83 -1.43
CA VAL A 139 0.67 8.15 -1.41
C VAL A 139 0.48 6.72 -1.88
N LEU A 140 1.15 6.39 -2.97
CA LEU A 140 0.98 5.14 -3.70
C LEU A 140 2.33 4.40 -3.79
N PRO A 141 2.68 3.59 -2.79
CA PRO A 141 3.88 2.75 -2.90
C PRO A 141 3.76 1.79 -4.08
N VAL A 142 4.84 1.58 -4.80
CA VAL A 142 4.89 0.73 -6.00
C VAL A 142 5.80 -0.46 -5.72
N GLY A 143 5.39 -1.63 -6.13
CA GLY A 143 6.13 -2.86 -5.87
C GLY A 143 5.72 -3.53 -4.58
N GLY A 144 6.57 -4.43 -4.09
CA GLY A 144 6.26 -5.19 -2.87
C GLY A 144 5.33 -6.36 -3.10
N GLU A 145 5.41 -7.02 -4.25
CA GLU A 145 4.66 -8.24 -4.54
C GLU A 145 4.77 -9.22 -3.39
N ALA A 146 3.63 -9.71 -2.92
CA ALA A 146 3.53 -10.71 -1.85
C ALA A 146 4.17 -10.31 -0.52
N SER A 147 4.53 -9.03 -0.34
CA SER A 147 5.31 -8.58 0.82
C SER A 147 4.49 -8.43 2.10
N PHE A 148 3.17 -8.27 2.01
CA PHE A 148 2.32 -7.82 3.11
C PHE A 148 2.84 -6.53 3.76
N TYR A 149 3.67 -5.78 3.02
CA TYR A 149 4.29 -4.53 3.47
C TYR A 149 4.93 -4.67 4.86
N SER A 150 5.56 -5.83 5.10
CA SER A 150 6.15 -6.17 6.38
C SER A 150 7.66 -6.36 6.27
N ASP A 151 8.32 -6.44 7.42
CA ASP A 151 9.73 -6.74 7.52
C ASP A 151 9.89 -8.26 7.59
N TRP A 152 10.42 -8.85 6.54
CA TRP A 152 10.61 -10.30 6.48
C TRP A 152 11.76 -10.74 7.37
N ASP A 153 11.62 -11.90 7.98
CA ASP A 153 12.66 -12.47 8.85
C ASP A 153 13.94 -12.77 8.10
N ARG A 154 13.82 -13.22 6.86
CA ARG A 154 14.98 -13.54 6.05
C ARG A 154 14.72 -13.25 4.56
N GLU A 155 15.81 -13.10 3.83
CA GLU A 155 15.78 -13.02 2.37
C GLU A 155 15.19 -14.29 1.79
N ASP A 156 14.38 -14.16 0.75
CA ASP A 156 13.78 -15.28 0.06
C ASP A 156 13.55 -14.93 -1.41
N ASN A 157 13.88 -15.86 -2.29
CA ASN A 157 13.72 -15.75 -3.73
C ASN A 157 14.14 -14.38 -4.30
N GLY A 158 15.31 -13.90 -3.87
CA GLY A 158 15.89 -12.65 -4.34
C GLY A 158 15.32 -11.39 -3.71
N LYS A 159 14.42 -11.51 -2.75
CA LYS A 159 13.80 -10.37 -2.08
C LYS A 159 14.21 -10.32 -0.61
N ASN A 160 14.70 -9.16 -0.19
CA ASN A 160 14.98 -8.88 1.21
C ASN A 160 14.06 -7.76 1.68
N TYR A 161 12.79 -8.10 1.82
CA TYR A 161 11.74 -7.12 2.11
C TYR A 161 11.83 -6.58 3.54
N LYS A 162 11.86 -5.25 3.66
CA LYS A 162 11.78 -4.50 4.92
C LYS A 162 10.81 -3.34 4.76
N TRP A 163 9.63 -3.65 4.27
CA TRP A 163 8.66 -2.63 3.88
C TRP A 163 8.11 -1.83 5.05
N GLU A 164 7.89 -2.46 6.21
CA GLU A 164 7.38 -1.72 7.36
C GLU A 164 8.39 -0.66 7.81
N THR A 165 9.66 -1.01 7.90
CA THR A 165 10.71 -0.05 8.24
C THR A 165 10.79 1.08 7.21
N PHE A 166 10.71 0.75 5.92
CA PHE A 166 10.69 1.76 4.87
C PHE A 166 9.51 2.73 5.04
N LEU A 167 8.31 2.19 5.18
CA LEU A 167 7.08 3.00 5.24
C LEU A 167 7.00 3.84 6.51
N THR A 168 7.52 3.35 7.64
CA THR A 168 7.37 4.04 8.92
C THR A 168 8.56 4.90 9.30
N GLN A 169 9.75 4.63 8.76
CA GLN A 169 10.97 5.33 9.15
C GLN A 169 11.60 6.16 8.03
N ALA A 170 11.41 5.77 6.77
CA ALA A 170 12.01 6.50 5.64
C ALA A 170 11.02 7.46 4.97
N LEU A 171 9.86 6.96 4.61
CA LEU A 171 8.90 7.69 3.77
C LEU A 171 8.33 8.96 4.43
N PRO A 172 7.97 8.97 5.73
CA PRO A 172 7.35 10.17 6.31
C PRO A 172 8.20 11.43 6.20
N ALA A 173 9.50 11.32 6.38
CA ALA A 173 10.41 12.48 6.26
C ALA A 173 10.45 13.03 4.84
N VAL A 174 10.41 12.16 3.84
CA VAL A 174 10.38 12.57 2.43
C VAL A 174 9.10 13.38 2.14
N LEU A 175 7.97 12.92 2.64
CA LEU A 175 6.70 13.60 2.43
C LEU A 175 6.62 14.92 3.19
N HIS A 176 7.14 14.95 4.41
CA HIS A 176 7.14 16.14 5.25
C HIS A 176 8.09 17.21 4.72
N ASN A 177 9.32 16.81 4.40
CA ASN A 177 10.37 17.76 4.01
C ASN A 177 10.30 18.16 2.55
N GLY A 178 9.76 17.32 1.68
CA GLY A 178 9.74 17.56 0.25
C GLY A 178 8.38 17.94 -0.33
N TYR A 179 7.31 17.40 0.22
CA TYR A 179 5.99 17.54 -0.42
C TYR A 179 4.92 18.18 0.45
N ARG A 180 5.32 18.80 1.54
CA ARG A 180 4.46 19.63 2.40
C ARG A 180 3.35 18.86 3.09
N SER A 181 3.69 17.68 3.61
CA SER A 181 2.80 16.95 4.51
C SER A 181 2.66 17.68 5.84
N ASN A 182 1.44 17.69 6.38
CA ASN A 182 1.19 18.22 7.73
C ASN A 182 1.28 17.15 8.83
N GLY A 183 1.61 15.90 8.47
CA GLY A 183 1.73 14.79 9.41
C GLY A 183 0.44 14.07 9.76
N THR A 184 -0.72 14.60 9.38
CA THR A 184 -2.00 13.91 9.53
C THR A 184 -2.11 12.84 8.44
N ARG A 185 -2.40 11.60 8.82
CA ARG A 185 -2.28 10.50 7.89
C ARG A 185 -3.36 9.45 8.08
N GLY A 186 -3.97 9.04 6.95
CA GLY A 186 -4.80 7.86 6.87
C GLY A 186 -4.13 6.79 6.03
N ILE A 187 -4.60 5.56 6.14
CA ILE A 187 -4.10 4.43 5.37
C ILE A 187 -5.23 3.51 5.00
N PHE A 188 -5.24 3.04 3.76
CA PHE A 188 -6.14 1.97 3.34
C PHE A 188 -5.43 1.05 2.36
N GLY A 189 -6.01 -0.10 2.14
CA GLY A 189 -5.45 -1.06 1.19
C GLY A 189 -6.45 -2.11 0.77
N LEU A 190 -6.07 -2.84 -0.27
CA LEU A 190 -6.86 -3.90 -0.88
C LEU A 190 -6.22 -5.25 -0.57
N SER A 191 -7.01 -6.22 -0.11
CA SER A 191 -6.56 -7.61 0.07
C SER A 191 -5.31 -7.67 0.95
N MET A 192 -4.16 -8.11 0.43
CA MET A 192 -2.86 -8.04 1.12
C MET A 192 -2.61 -6.64 1.71
N GLY A 193 -2.87 -5.60 0.93
CA GLY A 193 -2.71 -4.22 1.38
C GLY A 193 -3.72 -3.84 2.46
N GLY A 194 -4.91 -4.43 2.46
CA GLY A 194 -5.90 -4.22 3.51
C GLY A 194 -5.45 -4.80 4.85
N THR A 195 -4.87 -6.00 4.82
CA THR A 195 -4.24 -6.61 6.00
C THR A 195 -3.10 -5.73 6.50
N ALA A 196 -2.24 -5.30 5.58
CA ALA A 196 -1.08 -4.48 5.91
C ALA A 196 -1.47 -3.13 6.49
N ALA A 197 -2.51 -2.49 5.96
CA ALA A 197 -2.98 -1.20 6.46
C ALA A 197 -3.38 -1.31 7.95
N VAL A 198 -4.11 -2.36 8.30
CA VAL A 198 -4.51 -2.58 9.69
C VAL A 198 -3.29 -2.90 10.55
N ASN A 199 -2.40 -3.80 10.10
CA ASN A 199 -1.20 -4.14 10.86
C ASN A 199 -0.30 -2.93 11.12
N LEU A 200 -0.08 -2.10 10.10
CA LEU A 200 0.75 -0.90 10.25
C LEU A 200 0.14 0.09 11.24
N ALA A 201 -1.17 0.29 11.17
CA ALA A 201 -1.85 1.19 12.10
C ALA A 201 -1.84 0.64 13.54
N GLU A 202 -1.93 -0.68 13.72
CA GLU A 202 -1.84 -1.32 15.03
C GLU A 202 -0.43 -1.22 15.61
N HIS A 203 0.60 -1.39 14.77
CA HIS A 203 2.00 -1.26 15.19
C HIS A 203 2.40 0.18 15.46
N ARG A 204 1.83 1.13 14.72
CA ARG A 204 2.14 2.56 14.82
C ARG A 204 0.86 3.38 14.90
N PRO A 205 0.12 3.25 16.03
CA PRO A 205 -1.13 4.00 16.20
C PRO A 205 -0.91 5.51 16.27
N ASP A 206 0.31 5.95 16.56
CA ASP A 206 0.70 7.36 16.51
C ASP A 206 0.73 7.95 15.11
N MET A 207 0.87 7.11 14.07
CA MET A 207 1.04 7.57 12.70
C MET A 207 -0.27 7.76 11.93
N PHE A 208 -1.29 6.99 12.26
CA PHE A 208 -2.50 6.93 11.44
C PHE A 208 -3.76 7.21 12.28
N ASN A 209 -4.60 8.14 11.80
CA ASN A 209 -5.87 8.46 12.44
C ASN A 209 -7.07 7.81 11.75
N PHE A 210 -6.87 7.28 10.54
CA PHE A 210 -7.88 6.56 9.76
C PHE A 210 -7.25 5.30 9.20
N VAL A 211 -8.03 4.21 9.21
CA VAL A 211 -7.61 2.93 8.64
C VAL A 211 -8.75 2.34 7.83
N GLY A 212 -8.48 1.96 6.59
CA GLY A 212 -9.44 1.28 5.75
C GLY A 212 -8.89 -0.06 5.25
N SER A 213 -9.68 -1.12 5.35
CA SER A 213 -9.32 -2.43 4.81
C SER A 213 -10.42 -2.90 3.85
N PHE A 214 -10.07 -3.02 2.59
CA PHE A 214 -10.96 -3.53 1.56
C PHE A 214 -10.60 -4.98 1.29
N SER A 215 -11.45 -5.90 1.75
CA SER A 215 -11.25 -7.35 1.61
C SER A 215 -9.90 -7.84 2.14
N GLY A 216 -9.41 -7.22 3.21
CA GLY A 216 -8.20 -7.66 3.88
C GLY A 216 -8.42 -8.95 4.66
N TYR A 217 -7.34 -9.66 4.90
CA TYR A 217 -7.32 -10.86 5.71
C TYR A 217 -7.12 -10.44 7.16
N LEU A 218 -8.19 -10.46 7.94
CA LEU A 218 -8.18 -9.92 9.30
C LEU A 218 -7.94 -10.98 10.39
N ASP A 219 -7.70 -12.23 9.98
CA ASP A 219 -7.52 -13.38 10.84
C ASP A 219 -6.40 -14.27 10.29
N THR A 220 -5.18 -13.74 10.31
CA THR A 220 -4.05 -14.40 9.64
C THR A 220 -3.51 -15.61 10.38
N THR A 221 -3.84 -15.78 11.66
CA THR A 221 -3.36 -16.93 12.45
C THR A 221 -4.30 -18.13 12.45
N SER A 222 -5.49 -18.01 11.86
CA SER A 222 -6.36 -19.19 11.72
C SER A 222 -5.67 -20.21 10.79
N PRO A 223 -5.81 -21.52 11.06
CA PRO A 223 -5.09 -22.54 10.30
C PRO A 223 -5.34 -22.47 8.80
N GLY A 224 -6.58 -22.29 8.39
CA GLY A 224 -6.92 -22.19 6.97
C GLY A 224 -6.33 -20.95 6.31
N MET A 225 -6.30 -19.81 7.01
CA MET A 225 -5.74 -18.58 6.48
C MET A 225 -4.21 -18.62 6.39
N GLN A 226 -3.55 -19.20 7.39
CA GLN A 226 -2.09 -19.37 7.33
C GLN A 226 -1.68 -20.19 6.11
N LEU A 227 -2.36 -21.31 5.88
CA LEU A 227 -2.09 -22.15 4.72
C LEU A 227 -2.43 -21.44 3.41
N GLY A 228 -3.50 -20.68 3.39
CA GLY A 228 -3.90 -19.89 2.22
C GLY A 228 -2.85 -18.81 1.89
N ILE A 229 -2.35 -18.10 2.88
CA ILE A 229 -1.29 -17.10 2.69
C ILE A 229 -0.01 -17.76 2.21
N GLN A 230 0.37 -18.89 2.81
CA GLN A 230 1.54 -19.65 2.39
C GLN A 230 1.45 -20.06 0.92
N GLY A 231 0.30 -20.57 0.51
CA GLY A 231 0.08 -20.96 -0.88
C GLY A 231 0.06 -19.77 -1.83
N ALA A 232 -0.54 -18.66 -1.41
CA ALA A 232 -0.61 -17.44 -2.21
C ALA A 232 0.77 -16.83 -2.46
N LEU A 233 1.62 -16.79 -1.45
CA LEU A 233 2.99 -16.29 -1.60
C LEU A 233 3.80 -17.16 -2.54
N LYS A 234 3.63 -18.48 -2.44
CA LYS A 234 4.30 -19.44 -3.30
C LYS A 234 3.87 -19.28 -4.76
N ASP A 235 2.57 -19.12 -4.98
CA ASP A 235 2.01 -18.96 -6.31
C ASP A 235 2.36 -17.60 -6.94
N ALA A 236 2.34 -16.53 -6.15
CA ALA A 236 2.60 -15.18 -6.64
C ALA A 236 4.06 -14.97 -7.06
N GLY A 237 5.03 -15.57 -6.36
CA GLY A 237 6.43 -15.32 -6.65
C GLY A 237 7.39 -16.39 -6.14
N GLY A 238 6.89 -17.57 -5.78
CA GLY A 238 7.74 -18.65 -5.29
C GLY A 238 8.29 -18.38 -3.88
N TYR A 239 7.60 -17.56 -3.09
CA TYR A 239 8.05 -17.22 -1.75
C TYR A 239 7.54 -18.20 -0.70
N ASP A 240 8.30 -18.31 0.37
CA ASP A 240 7.93 -19.09 1.56
C ASP A 240 7.43 -18.12 2.64
N ALA A 241 6.19 -18.28 3.06
CA ALA A 241 5.61 -17.40 4.08
C ALA A 241 6.34 -17.48 5.42
N THR A 242 7.08 -18.56 5.70
CA THR A 242 7.92 -18.63 6.89
C THR A 242 9.14 -17.72 6.80
N ALA A 243 9.57 -17.36 5.60
CA ALA A 243 10.60 -16.33 5.41
C ALA A 243 10.07 -14.95 5.80
N MET A 244 8.78 -14.74 5.61
CA MET A 244 8.12 -13.48 5.96
C MET A 244 7.94 -13.35 7.46
N TRP A 245 7.21 -14.26 8.09
CA TRP A 245 6.78 -14.14 9.49
C TRP A 245 7.21 -15.30 10.40
N GLY A 246 8.18 -16.09 9.96
CA GLY A 246 8.66 -17.21 10.76
C GLY A 246 7.75 -18.43 10.68
N PRO A 247 8.02 -19.44 11.53
CA PRO A 247 7.20 -20.64 11.59
C PRO A 247 5.72 -20.32 11.82
N LEU A 248 4.84 -21.12 11.26
CA LEU A 248 3.40 -20.96 11.49
C LEU A 248 3.12 -20.98 12.99
N ASN A 249 2.20 -20.15 13.43
CA ASN A 249 1.83 -19.93 14.83
C ASN A 249 2.90 -19.27 15.70
N SER A 250 3.98 -18.76 15.10
CA SER A 250 5.00 -18.00 15.83
C SER A 250 4.50 -16.63 16.24
N GLN A 251 5.25 -15.97 17.12
CA GLN A 251 4.88 -14.63 17.61
C GLN A 251 4.72 -13.62 16.49
N LYS A 252 5.54 -13.69 15.45
CA LYS A 252 5.46 -12.74 14.35
C LYS A 252 4.18 -12.90 13.52
N TRP A 253 3.67 -14.12 13.37
CA TRP A 253 2.34 -14.33 12.80
C TRP A 253 1.27 -13.69 13.67
N ILE A 254 1.34 -13.85 14.98
CA ILE A 254 0.41 -13.24 15.93
C ILE A 254 0.48 -11.72 15.85
N ASP A 255 1.68 -11.14 15.77
CA ASP A 255 1.90 -9.70 15.65
C ASP A 255 1.38 -9.12 14.33
N HIS A 256 1.12 -9.98 13.36
CA HIS A 256 0.58 -9.61 12.04
C HIS A 256 -0.83 -10.15 11.82
N ASP A 257 -1.52 -10.49 12.88
CA ASP A 257 -2.94 -10.85 12.84
C ASP A 257 -3.79 -9.63 13.25
N PRO A 258 -4.46 -8.95 12.29
CA PRO A 258 -5.22 -7.75 12.60
C PRO A 258 -6.23 -7.91 13.72
N LYS A 259 -6.91 -9.06 13.80
CA LYS A 259 -7.91 -9.32 14.82
C LYS A 259 -7.31 -9.25 16.24
N LEU A 260 -6.09 -9.72 16.40
CA LEU A 260 -5.45 -9.80 17.71
C LEU A 260 -4.91 -8.47 18.21
N GLY A 261 -4.67 -7.52 17.33
CA GLY A 261 -4.15 -6.19 17.68
C GLY A 261 -5.19 -5.08 17.69
N ILE A 262 -6.47 -5.39 17.55
CA ILE A 262 -7.52 -4.42 17.30
C ILE A 262 -7.66 -3.32 18.37
N GLU A 263 -7.29 -3.63 19.62
CA GLU A 263 -7.35 -2.65 20.70
C GLU A 263 -6.49 -1.40 20.46
N ALA A 264 -5.41 -1.55 19.71
CA ALA A 264 -4.54 -0.42 19.36
C ALA A 264 -5.26 0.62 18.48
N LEU A 265 -6.35 0.25 17.83
CA LEU A 265 -7.11 1.14 16.95
C LEU A 265 -8.24 1.88 17.66
N LYS A 266 -8.36 1.70 18.96
CA LYS A 266 -9.40 2.37 19.74
C LYS A 266 -9.30 3.88 19.61
N GLY A 267 -10.43 4.54 19.35
CA GLY A 267 -10.48 5.98 19.14
C GLY A 267 -10.18 6.45 17.72
N LYS A 268 -9.81 5.54 16.82
CA LYS A 268 -9.55 5.85 15.43
C LYS A 268 -10.78 5.56 14.57
N THR A 269 -10.84 6.21 13.40
CA THR A 269 -11.83 5.89 12.39
C THR A 269 -11.35 4.65 11.64
N VAL A 270 -12.13 3.59 11.70
CA VAL A 270 -11.80 2.31 11.06
C VAL A 270 -12.94 1.92 10.12
N TYR A 271 -12.60 1.61 8.88
CA TYR A 271 -13.53 1.10 7.89
C TYR A 271 -13.06 -0.27 7.41
N VAL A 272 -13.97 -1.25 7.48
CA VAL A 272 -13.69 -2.60 6.98
C VAL A 272 -14.78 -2.96 5.98
N SER A 273 -14.36 -3.41 4.80
CA SER A 273 -15.25 -3.91 3.77
C SER A 273 -14.82 -5.32 3.42
N ALA A 274 -15.74 -6.25 3.44
CA ALA A 274 -15.53 -7.62 3.03
C ALA A 274 -16.20 -7.85 1.67
N GLY A 275 -15.46 -8.42 0.72
CA GLY A 275 -16.05 -9.01 -0.47
C GLY A 275 -16.69 -10.35 -0.11
N ASN A 276 -17.43 -10.94 -1.05
CA ASN A 276 -18.05 -12.24 -0.82
C ASN A 276 -17.02 -13.33 -0.50
N GLY A 277 -15.82 -13.19 -1.04
CA GLY A 277 -14.73 -14.12 -0.74
C GLY A 277 -14.24 -14.05 0.70
N ALA A 278 -14.43 -12.93 1.39
CA ALA A 278 -14.02 -12.79 2.78
C ALA A 278 -14.87 -13.62 3.74
N ASP A 279 -16.13 -13.83 3.40
CA ASP A 279 -17.04 -14.64 4.21
C ASP A 279 -16.63 -16.11 4.24
N ASP A 280 -15.93 -16.55 3.20
CA ASP A 280 -15.46 -17.93 3.10
C ASP A 280 -14.34 -18.24 4.10
N PHE A 281 -13.73 -17.22 4.67
CA PHE A 281 -12.68 -17.35 5.67
C PHE A 281 -13.22 -17.32 7.10
N GLY A 282 -14.40 -16.85 7.21
CA GLY A 282 -15.05 -16.60 8.48
C GLY A 282 -15.36 -17.79 9.30
#